data_d4d2a6e952dbefbf6f5c390096ec734c
#
_entry.id   d4d2a6e952dbefbf6f5c390096ec734c
#
_cell.length_a   1.000
_cell.length_b   1.000
_cell.length_c   1.000
_cell.angle_alpha   90.00
_cell.angle_beta   90.00
_cell.angle_gamma   90.00
#
_symmetry.space_group_name_H-M   'P 1'
#
loop_
_entity.id
_entity.type
_entity.pdbx_description
1 polymer ?
#
loop_
_entity_poly.entity_id
_entity_poly.type
_entity_poly.pdbx_seq_one_letter_code
_entity_poly.pdbx_strand_id
1 'polypeptide(L)'
;MKELWTEKYRPDTLDGYVFRDDDQKHQVEGWISSGSIPHLLFSGAPGVGKTTLAKILIGQLDVQDVDVLQINASRERGIDEVRDRITRFVQTMPFGEFKVVLLDEADFLTPIAQAAMRGVMEENAATSRFILTCNNPNKVIPALHSRCQGFHIEKID
;
A
#
# COMPACT_ATOMS: atom_id res chain seq x y z
N MET A 1 -21.02 5.96 -13.80
CA MET A 1 -21.07 5.84 -12.32
C MET A 1 -20.81 7.21 -11.72
N LYS A 2 -21.64 7.63 -10.80
CA LYS A 2 -21.41 8.90 -10.12
C LYS A 2 -20.25 8.77 -9.14
N GLU A 3 -19.29 9.63 -9.27
CA GLU A 3 -18.24 9.74 -8.27
C GLU A 3 -18.81 10.32 -6.98
N LEU A 4 -18.33 9.83 -5.86
CA LEU A 4 -18.67 10.43 -4.58
C LEU A 4 -18.07 11.82 -4.51
N TRP A 5 -18.80 12.76 -3.90
CA TRP A 5 -18.36 14.14 -3.77
C TRP A 5 -16.93 14.25 -3.20
N THR A 6 -16.62 13.45 -2.20
CA THR A 6 -15.29 13.45 -1.56
C THR A 6 -14.20 12.93 -2.48
N GLU A 7 -14.53 12.03 -3.40
CA GLU A 7 -13.56 11.47 -4.35
C GLU A 7 -13.27 12.43 -5.51
N LYS A 8 -14.24 13.25 -5.87
CA LYS A 8 -14.10 14.19 -6.97
C LYS A 8 -12.97 15.20 -6.77
N TYR A 9 -12.66 15.55 -5.53
CA TYR A 9 -11.64 16.55 -5.20
C TYR A 9 -10.32 15.93 -4.76
N ARG A 10 -10.21 14.60 -4.70
CA ARG A 10 -8.94 13.94 -4.41
C ARG A 10 -8.09 13.87 -5.68
N PRO A 11 -6.77 14.06 -5.53
CA PRO A 11 -5.90 13.82 -6.68
C PRO A 11 -6.02 12.36 -7.11
N ASP A 12 -6.41 12.12 -8.35
CA ASP A 12 -6.49 10.78 -8.92
C ASP A 12 -5.39 10.54 -9.96
N THR A 13 -4.55 11.55 -10.17
CA THR A 13 -3.41 11.48 -11.06
C THR A 13 -2.18 12.02 -10.35
N LEU A 14 -1.00 11.72 -10.90
CA LEU A 14 0.25 12.22 -10.35
C LEU A 14 0.37 13.74 -10.39
N ASP A 15 -0.28 14.38 -11.35
CA ASP A 15 -0.20 15.83 -11.52
C ASP A 15 -0.72 16.59 -10.31
N GLY A 16 -1.70 16.02 -9.62
CA GLY A 16 -2.28 16.64 -8.43
C GLY A 16 -1.57 16.28 -7.14
N TYR A 17 -0.54 15.44 -7.19
CA TYR A 17 0.15 14.97 -6.00
C TYR A 17 1.49 15.67 -5.83
N VAL A 18 1.78 16.13 -4.61
CA VAL A 18 3.03 16.83 -4.30
C VAL A 18 4.05 15.86 -3.73
N PHE A 19 5.13 15.64 -4.47
CA PHE A 19 6.23 14.77 -4.04
C PHE A 19 7.26 15.53 -3.23
N ARG A 20 7.99 14.81 -2.36
CA ARG A 20 9.07 15.37 -1.56
C ARG A 20 10.18 15.95 -2.44
N ASP A 21 10.53 15.22 -3.53
CA ASP A 21 11.56 15.61 -4.47
C ASP A 21 11.34 14.93 -5.84
N ASP A 22 12.16 15.31 -6.80
CA ASP A 22 12.05 14.78 -8.16
C ASP A 22 12.41 13.30 -8.24
N ASP A 23 13.29 12.81 -7.38
CA ASP A 23 13.67 11.39 -7.37
C ASP A 23 12.47 10.52 -7.01
N GLN A 24 11.67 10.92 -6.03
CA GLN A 24 10.44 10.20 -5.69
C GLN A 24 9.46 10.19 -6.86
N LYS A 25 9.29 11.34 -7.49
CA LYS A 25 8.39 11.47 -8.63
C LYS A 25 8.82 10.56 -9.77
N HIS A 26 10.10 10.56 -10.11
CA HIS A 26 10.65 9.72 -11.17
C HIS A 26 10.48 8.23 -10.84
N GLN A 27 10.67 7.84 -9.59
CA GLN A 27 10.52 6.46 -9.17
C GLN A 27 9.07 5.98 -9.36
N VAL A 28 8.10 6.80 -8.93
CA VAL A 28 6.68 6.49 -9.10
C VAL A 28 6.29 6.43 -10.57
N GLU A 29 6.76 7.40 -11.37
CA GLU A 29 6.51 7.41 -12.80
C GLU A 29 7.07 6.15 -13.48
N GLY A 30 8.24 5.68 -13.02
CA GLY A 30 8.85 4.46 -13.51
C GLY A 30 7.99 3.23 -13.24
N TRP A 31 7.40 3.13 -12.05
CA TRP A 31 6.49 2.04 -11.73
C TRP A 31 5.26 2.04 -12.64
N ILE A 32 4.67 3.20 -12.85
CA ILE A 32 3.48 3.34 -13.70
C ILE A 32 3.82 2.98 -15.14
N SER A 33 4.95 3.46 -15.66
CA SER A 33 5.39 3.16 -17.04
C SER A 33 5.67 1.67 -17.25
N SER A 34 6.23 0.99 -16.24
CA SER A 34 6.50 -0.44 -16.35
C SER A 34 5.25 -1.30 -16.12
N GLY A 35 4.20 -0.73 -15.54
CA GLY A 35 2.97 -1.45 -15.21
C GLY A 35 3.07 -2.36 -14.00
N SER A 36 4.10 -2.19 -13.17
CA SER A 36 4.32 -3.02 -11.99
C SER A 36 4.98 -2.25 -10.87
N ILE A 37 4.69 -2.67 -9.64
CA ILE A 37 5.30 -2.12 -8.43
C ILE A 37 5.96 -3.24 -7.62
N PRO A 38 6.99 -2.95 -6.83
CA PRO A 38 7.44 -3.86 -5.77
C PRO A 38 6.47 -3.79 -4.60
N HIS A 39 6.71 -4.57 -3.54
CA HIS A 39 6.05 -4.31 -2.27
C HIS A 39 6.54 -2.96 -1.76
N LEU A 40 5.63 -2.15 -1.23
CA LEU A 40 5.94 -0.77 -0.84
C LEU A 40 5.67 -0.54 0.64
N LEU A 41 6.50 0.29 1.27
CA LEU A 41 6.26 0.77 2.62
C LEU A 41 6.33 2.31 2.60
N PHE A 42 5.16 2.94 2.74
CA PHE A 42 5.05 4.38 2.80
C PHE A 42 5.06 4.83 4.26
N SER A 43 6.03 5.64 4.64
CA SER A 43 6.12 6.20 5.99
C SER A 43 5.96 7.71 5.97
N GLY A 44 5.52 8.26 7.09
CA GLY A 44 5.35 9.69 7.24
C GLY A 44 4.31 10.01 8.29
N ALA A 45 4.23 11.29 8.65
CA ALA A 45 3.27 11.78 9.64
C ALA A 45 1.83 11.58 9.17
N PRO A 46 0.86 11.54 10.10
CA PRO A 46 -0.55 11.48 9.68
C PRO A 46 -0.92 12.66 8.78
N GLY A 47 -1.70 12.39 7.75
CA GLY A 47 -2.20 13.43 6.86
C GLY A 47 -1.26 13.89 5.77
N VAL A 48 -0.12 13.23 5.57
CA VAL A 48 0.82 13.63 4.51
C VAL A 48 0.50 13.02 3.13
N GLY A 49 -0.54 12.20 3.04
CA GLY A 49 -0.97 11.66 1.74
C GLY A 49 -0.46 10.27 1.40
N LYS A 50 -0.09 9.46 2.38
CA LYS A 50 0.38 8.07 2.16
C LYS A 50 -0.67 7.22 1.47
N THR A 51 -1.88 7.19 2.02
CA THR A 51 -3.00 6.43 1.44
C THR A 51 -3.41 7.01 0.09
N THR A 52 -3.36 8.33 -0.06
CA THR A 52 -3.67 8.99 -1.33
C THR A 52 -2.72 8.53 -2.44
N LEU A 53 -1.42 8.49 -2.17
CA LEU A 53 -0.45 8.03 -3.15
C LEU A 53 -0.68 6.56 -3.52
N ALA A 54 -0.97 5.72 -2.52
CA ALA A 54 -1.28 4.32 -2.77
C ALA A 54 -2.47 4.17 -3.72
N LYS A 55 -3.53 4.93 -3.51
CA LYS A 55 -4.72 4.88 -4.36
C LYS A 55 -4.47 5.42 -5.76
N ILE A 56 -3.65 6.45 -5.89
CA ILE A 56 -3.24 6.97 -7.20
C ILE A 56 -2.49 5.88 -7.97
N LEU A 57 -1.53 5.21 -7.32
CA LEU A 57 -0.78 4.12 -7.95
C LEU A 57 -1.70 2.99 -8.41
N ILE A 58 -2.61 2.56 -7.55
CA ILE A 58 -3.56 1.49 -7.87
C ILE A 58 -4.39 1.89 -9.10
N GLY A 59 -4.88 3.11 -9.15
CA GLY A 59 -5.65 3.61 -10.29
C GLY A 59 -4.84 3.71 -11.57
N GLN A 60 -3.62 4.22 -11.49
CA GLN A 60 -2.73 4.37 -12.63
C GLN A 60 -2.24 3.03 -13.19
N LEU A 61 -2.19 1.99 -12.36
CA LEU A 61 -1.83 0.64 -12.77
C LEU A 61 -3.03 -0.16 -13.26
N ASP A 62 -4.20 0.46 -13.33
CA ASP A 62 -5.46 -0.17 -13.77
C ASP A 62 -5.86 -1.40 -12.95
N VAL A 63 -5.54 -1.41 -11.68
CA VAL A 63 -5.99 -2.48 -10.80
C VAL A 63 -7.44 -2.21 -10.39
N GLN A 64 -8.34 -3.10 -10.78
CA GLN A 64 -9.77 -2.93 -10.53
C GLN A 64 -10.11 -3.20 -9.06
N ASP A 65 -11.24 -2.68 -8.59
CA ASP A 65 -11.65 -2.80 -7.19
C ASP A 65 -11.69 -4.26 -6.71
N VAL A 66 -12.09 -5.18 -7.59
CA VAL A 66 -12.16 -6.61 -7.26
C VAL A 66 -10.79 -7.20 -6.91
N ASP A 67 -9.73 -6.59 -7.40
CA ASP A 67 -8.35 -7.01 -7.14
C ASP A 67 -7.66 -6.19 -6.05
N VAL A 68 -8.41 -5.37 -5.30
CA VAL A 68 -7.86 -4.53 -4.24
C VAL A 68 -8.53 -4.87 -2.91
N LEU A 69 -7.71 -5.09 -1.88
CA LEU A 69 -8.18 -5.22 -0.50
C LEU A 69 -7.52 -4.11 0.33
N GLN A 70 -8.34 -3.25 0.93
CA GLN A 70 -7.85 -2.23 1.84
C GLN A 70 -8.23 -2.60 3.27
N ILE A 71 -7.24 -2.70 4.15
CA ILE A 71 -7.42 -2.98 5.57
C ILE A 71 -6.65 -1.96 6.38
N ASN A 72 -7.25 -1.48 7.46
CA ASN A 72 -6.56 -0.62 8.42
C ASN A 72 -6.23 -1.44 9.67
N ALA A 73 -4.94 -1.67 9.92
CA ALA A 73 -4.49 -2.52 11.02
C ALA A 73 -4.86 -1.97 12.40
N SER A 74 -5.03 -0.65 12.52
CA SER A 74 -5.40 -0.03 13.81
C SER A 74 -6.87 -0.25 14.17
N ARG A 75 -7.70 -0.60 13.21
CA ARG A 75 -9.15 -0.75 13.41
C ARG A 75 -9.60 -2.20 13.54
N GLU A 76 -8.79 -3.14 13.11
CA GLU A 76 -9.13 -4.55 13.18
C GLU A 76 -8.87 -5.10 14.57
N ARG A 77 -9.71 -6.06 15.00
CA ARG A 77 -9.71 -6.56 16.37
C ARG A 77 -8.70 -7.67 16.65
N GLY A 78 -7.69 -7.80 15.89
CA GLY A 78 -6.66 -8.77 16.19
C GLY A 78 -5.93 -9.25 14.97
N ILE A 79 -4.79 -9.84 15.26
CA ILE A 79 -3.83 -10.35 14.31
C ILE A 79 -4.45 -11.37 13.36
N ASP A 80 -5.21 -12.31 13.94
CA ASP A 80 -5.74 -13.44 13.18
C ASP A 80 -6.76 -12.97 12.14
N GLU A 81 -7.57 -11.98 12.48
CA GLU A 81 -8.56 -11.46 11.57
C GLU A 81 -7.91 -10.78 10.35
N VAL A 82 -6.91 -9.93 10.61
CA VAL A 82 -6.19 -9.24 9.54
C VAL A 82 -5.51 -10.27 8.63
N ARG A 83 -4.76 -11.19 9.23
CA ARG A 83 -4.05 -12.23 8.48
C ARG A 83 -5.02 -13.11 7.66
N ASP A 84 -6.12 -13.54 8.27
CA ASP A 84 -7.08 -14.44 7.61
C ASP A 84 -7.76 -13.75 6.43
N ARG A 85 -8.13 -12.48 6.56
CA ARG A 85 -8.73 -11.72 5.46
C ARG A 85 -7.75 -11.57 4.30
N ILE A 86 -6.51 -11.21 4.60
CA ILE A 86 -5.49 -11.05 3.56
C ILE A 86 -5.18 -12.39 2.90
N THR A 87 -5.00 -13.45 3.70
CA THR A 87 -4.68 -14.77 3.17
C THR A 87 -5.77 -15.26 2.22
N ARG A 88 -7.03 -15.15 2.60
CA ARG A 88 -8.15 -15.55 1.73
C ARG A 88 -8.17 -14.75 0.44
N PHE A 89 -7.90 -13.45 0.53
CA PHE A 89 -7.90 -12.58 -0.64
C PHE A 89 -6.79 -12.96 -1.64
N VAL A 90 -5.57 -13.18 -1.15
CA VAL A 90 -4.42 -13.42 -2.03
C VAL A 90 -4.33 -14.86 -2.55
N GLN A 91 -5.08 -15.79 -1.96
CA GLN A 91 -5.09 -17.19 -2.41
C GLN A 91 -5.88 -17.41 -3.70
N THR A 92 -6.75 -16.49 -4.07
CA THR A 92 -7.48 -16.58 -5.33
C THR A 92 -6.75 -15.82 -6.42
N MET A 93 -6.96 -16.26 -7.68
CA MET A 93 -6.30 -15.64 -8.83
C MET A 93 -6.81 -14.21 -9.05
N PRO A 94 -5.95 -13.30 -9.49
CA PRO A 94 -6.43 -11.96 -9.87
C PRO A 94 -7.26 -12.00 -11.13
N PHE A 95 -8.20 -11.07 -11.24
CA PHE A 95 -8.93 -10.85 -12.49
C PHE A 95 -8.05 -10.12 -13.51
N GLY A 96 -7.22 -9.18 -13.07
CA GLY A 96 -6.22 -8.51 -13.88
C GLY A 96 -4.86 -9.19 -13.75
N GLU A 97 -3.80 -8.41 -13.81
CA GLU A 97 -2.44 -8.94 -13.78
C GLU A 97 -1.98 -9.33 -12.37
N PHE A 98 -2.38 -8.56 -11.37
CA PHE A 98 -2.04 -8.84 -9.98
C PHE A 98 -3.05 -8.20 -9.03
N LYS A 99 -3.05 -8.69 -7.79
CA LYS A 99 -3.84 -8.12 -6.71
C LYS A 99 -2.99 -7.14 -5.90
N VAL A 100 -3.66 -6.18 -5.25
CA VAL A 100 -3.00 -5.25 -4.34
C VAL A 100 -3.67 -5.33 -2.96
N VAL A 101 -2.86 -5.49 -1.93
CA VAL A 101 -3.28 -5.36 -0.54
C VAL A 101 -2.73 -4.04 -0.02
N LEU A 102 -3.63 -3.12 0.32
CA LEU A 102 -3.27 -1.86 0.97
C LEU A 102 -3.51 -2.02 2.47
N LEU A 103 -2.43 -2.15 3.22
CA LEU A 103 -2.47 -2.32 4.68
C LEU A 103 -2.06 -1.01 5.34
N ASP A 104 -3.07 -0.25 5.77
CA ASP A 104 -2.85 1.02 6.43
C ASP A 104 -2.48 0.83 7.89
N GLU A 105 -1.59 1.68 8.37
CA GLU A 105 -1.16 1.72 9.77
C GLU A 105 -0.56 0.38 10.24
N ALA A 106 0.30 -0.20 9.42
CA ALA A 106 0.94 -1.49 9.70
C ALA A 106 1.77 -1.49 10.98
N ASP A 107 2.23 -0.32 11.43
CA ASP A 107 2.96 -0.18 12.69
C ASP A 107 2.12 -0.45 13.94
N PHE A 108 0.79 -0.54 13.80
CA PHE A 108 -0.09 -1.00 14.88
C PHE A 108 -0.06 -2.51 15.10
N LEU A 109 0.43 -3.28 14.13
CA LEU A 109 0.58 -4.72 14.30
C LEU A 109 1.72 -5.03 15.27
N THR A 110 1.54 -6.10 16.06
CA THR A 110 2.64 -6.60 16.90
C THR A 110 3.78 -7.14 16.03
N PRO A 111 5.00 -7.26 16.58
CA PRO A 111 6.09 -7.86 15.81
C PRO A 111 5.79 -9.26 15.30
N ILE A 112 5.06 -10.07 16.08
CA ILE A 112 4.66 -11.42 15.65
C ILE A 112 3.72 -11.36 14.45
N ALA A 113 2.75 -10.44 14.49
CA ALA A 113 1.82 -10.24 13.36
C ALA A 113 2.54 -9.76 12.12
N GLN A 114 3.49 -8.85 12.29
CA GLN A 114 4.29 -8.36 11.17
C GLN A 114 5.11 -9.48 10.54
N ALA A 115 5.69 -10.37 11.36
CA ALA A 115 6.44 -11.51 10.86
C ALA A 115 5.53 -12.46 10.07
N ALA A 116 4.32 -12.71 10.56
CA ALA A 116 3.33 -13.53 9.84
C ALA A 116 2.96 -12.88 8.50
N MET A 117 2.81 -11.56 8.48
CA MET A 117 2.51 -10.82 7.25
C MET A 117 3.64 -10.96 6.23
N ARG A 118 4.89 -10.89 6.67
CA ARG A 118 6.02 -11.09 5.78
C ARG A 118 5.94 -12.45 5.08
N GLY A 119 5.59 -13.50 5.81
CA GLY A 119 5.41 -14.84 5.24
C GLY A 119 4.34 -14.86 4.15
N VAL A 120 3.20 -14.24 4.41
CA VAL A 120 2.11 -14.13 3.43
C VAL A 120 2.57 -13.39 2.18
N MET A 121 3.31 -12.29 2.36
CA MET A 121 3.85 -11.52 1.24
C MET A 121 4.79 -12.35 0.37
N GLU A 122 5.68 -13.12 0.99
CA GLU A 122 6.62 -13.97 0.24
C GLU A 122 5.92 -15.08 -0.52
N GLU A 123 4.97 -15.75 0.12
CA GLU A 123 4.26 -16.87 -0.48
C GLU A 123 3.39 -16.46 -1.67
N ASN A 124 2.95 -15.21 -1.72
CA ASN A 124 2.01 -14.74 -2.72
C ASN A 124 2.59 -13.66 -3.64
N ALA A 125 3.91 -13.50 -3.66
CA ALA A 125 4.57 -12.43 -4.42
C ALA A 125 4.32 -12.53 -5.94
N ALA A 126 4.08 -13.73 -6.45
CA ALA A 126 3.85 -13.92 -7.89
C ALA A 126 2.56 -13.25 -8.37
N THR A 127 1.54 -13.19 -7.52
CA THR A 127 0.20 -12.71 -7.90
C THR A 127 -0.26 -11.48 -7.15
N SER A 128 0.48 -11.05 -6.11
CA SER A 128 0.01 -9.99 -5.22
C SER A 128 1.12 -9.02 -4.85
N ARG A 129 0.76 -7.76 -4.72
CA ARG A 129 1.65 -6.69 -4.26
C ARG A 129 1.07 -6.09 -3.00
N PHE A 130 1.94 -5.74 -2.07
CA PHE A 130 1.52 -5.17 -0.78
C PHE A 130 2.01 -3.73 -0.69
N ILE A 131 1.11 -2.84 -0.34
CA ILE A 131 1.44 -1.45 -0.02
C ILE A 131 1.09 -1.25 1.44
N LEU A 132 2.12 -1.03 2.26
CA LEU A 132 1.97 -0.79 3.69
C LEU A 132 2.16 0.69 3.97
N THR A 133 1.34 1.26 4.86
CA THR A 133 1.57 2.60 5.36
C THR A 133 1.88 2.55 6.84
N CYS A 134 2.68 3.48 7.34
CA CYS A 134 2.97 3.61 8.75
C CYS A 134 3.30 5.06 9.10
N ASN A 135 3.02 5.43 10.35
CA ASN A 135 3.44 6.73 10.88
C ASN A 135 4.84 6.65 11.49
N ASN A 136 5.15 5.53 12.12
CA ASN A 136 6.42 5.33 12.81
C ASN A 136 7.15 4.11 12.22
N PRO A 137 8.10 4.33 11.30
CA PRO A 137 8.82 3.22 10.67
C PRO A 137 9.67 2.42 11.65
N ASN A 138 10.04 2.99 12.80
CA ASN A 138 10.80 2.25 13.82
C ASN A 138 9.98 1.14 14.48
N LYS A 139 8.66 1.19 14.38
CA LYS A 139 7.78 0.13 14.88
C LYS A 139 7.53 -0.97 13.86
N VAL A 140 8.06 -0.82 12.66
CA VAL A 140 7.99 -1.84 11.62
C VAL A 140 9.27 -2.68 11.70
N ILE A 141 9.12 -4.02 11.76
CA ILE A 141 10.27 -4.91 11.95
C ILE A 141 11.23 -4.86 10.74
N PRO A 142 12.53 -5.10 10.98
CA PRO A 142 13.51 -5.08 9.87
C PRO A 142 13.18 -6.04 8.74
N ALA A 143 12.55 -7.17 9.03
CA ALA A 143 12.17 -8.15 8.01
C ALA A 143 11.18 -7.58 7.00
N LEU A 144 10.26 -6.70 7.43
CA LEU A 144 9.36 -6.01 6.51
C LEU A 144 10.07 -4.92 5.73
N HIS A 145 10.95 -4.16 6.39
CA HIS A 145 11.76 -3.15 5.70
C HIS A 145 12.58 -3.76 4.56
N SER A 146 13.13 -4.95 4.78
CA SER A 146 13.94 -5.60 3.74
C SER A 146 13.11 -6.15 2.59
N ARG A 147 11.82 -6.40 2.80
CA ARG A 147 10.91 -6.92 1.77
C ARG A 147 10.26 -5.83 0.95
N CYS A 148 10.22 -4.61 1.46
CA CYS A 148 9.52 -3.50 0.85
C CYS A 148 10.50 -2.47 0.32
N GLN A 149 10.10 -1.78 -0.74
CA GLN A 149 10.77 -0.54 -1.14
C GLN A 149 10.25 0.57 -0.23
N GLY A 150 11.12 1.12 0.59
CA GLY A 150 10.78 2.20 1.51
C GLY A 150 10.59 3.52 0.78
N PHE A 151 9.59 4.28 1.21
CA PHE A 151 9.25 5.56 0.58
C PHE A 151 8.74 6.50 1.67
N HIS A 152 9.57 7.47 2.04
CA HIS A 152 9.21 8.43 3.09
C HIS A 152 8.55 9.66 2.48
N ILE A 153 7.33 9.94 2.95
CA ILE A 153 6.53 11.07 2.46
C ILE A 153 6.54 12.17 3.50
N GLU A 154 6.93 13.36 3.09
CA GLU A 154 6.97 14.53 3.95
C GLU A 154 5.87 15.50 3.54
N LYS A 155 5.32 16.20 4.55
CA LYS A 155 4.39 17.28 4.29
C LYS A 155 5.18 18.47 3.75
N ILE A 156 4.76 18.94 2.59
CA ILE A 156 5.37 20.11 1.97
C ILE A 156 4.45 21.30 2.23
N ASP A 157 5.00 22.32 2.88
CA ASP A 157 4.28 23.56 3.16
C ASP A 157 4.24 24.48 1.94
#